data_f3abba8603d715ffaae932a27bcaadb0
#
_entry.id   f3abba8603d715ffaae932a27bcaadb0
#
_cell.length_a   1.000
_cell.length_b   1.000
_cell.length_c   1.000
_cell.angle_alpha   90.00
_cell.angle_beta   90.00
_cell.angle_gamma   90.00
#
_symmetry.space_group_name_H-M   'P 1'
#
loop_
_entity.id
_entity.type
_entity.pdbx_description
1 polymer ?
#
loop_
_entity_poly.entity_id
_entity_poly.type
_entity_poly.pdbx_seq_one_letter_code
_entity_poly.pdbx_strand_id
1 'polypeptide(L)'
;MSVDLKDIPITDNHVHVDGKRGYGAEKVARIFKNAGGKTLILLNKPSFTGDLTGPMDMLIRDIETIRKKVDGIQVYGLVGVHPCEITTMVERGKSLEYIKEKVIEALNYAKKLVEEKEFLVGIGEVGRPHFKVSEDVWRLSNEILLYSMEIAKDIGCALQIHGESASEEQFREFRDMARSVNLNPEKVIKHHCGDNVLEGEKYGIFPSIIASKPVVEAAKKSLRFVMETDYIDDLRRPGAVLGIKTVPRRTRKLLEMGIINEEGAYKIHKENVEKLYNIELE
;
A
#
# COMPACT_ATOMS: atom_id res chain seq x y z
N MET A 1 -18.22 25.77 10.42
CA MET A 1 -16.84 26.28 10.22
C MET A 1 -16.06 25.20 9.48
N SER A 2 -15.27 25.53 8.46
CA SER A 2 -14.44 24.52 7.80
C SER A 2 -13.24 24.20 8.70
N VAL A 3 -13.01 22.92 8.97
CA VAL A 3 -11.85 22.45 9.74
C VAL A 3 -10.58 22.75 8.93
N ASP A 4 -9.60 23.41 9.53
CA ASP A 4 -8.28 23.62 8.95
C ASP A 4 -7.46 22.33 9.12
N LEU A 5 -6.94 21.82 8.01
CA LEU A 5 -6.11 20.59 7.99
C LEU A 5 -4.61 20.87 8.06
N LYS A 6 -4.20 22.14 8.25
CA LYS A 6 -2.80 22.54 8.12
C LYS A 6 -1.86 21.81 9.06
N ASP A 7 -2.33 21.53 10.26
CA ASP A 7 -1.52 20.89 11.30
C ASP A 7 -1.65 19.37 11.34
N ILE A 8 -2.59 18.80 10.56
CA ILE A 8 -2.79 17.36 10.52
C ILE A 8 -1.87 16.75 9.46
N PRO A 9 -1.01 15.79 9.80
CA PRO A 9 -0.05 15.13 8.87
C PRO A 9 -0.74 14.10 7.98
N ILE A 10 -1.65 14.53 7.11
CA ILE A 10 -2.50 13.65 6.31
C ILE A 10 -1.66 12.77 5.37
N THR A 11 -1.73 11.46 5.58
CA THR A 11 -1.05 10.43 4.79
C THR A 11 -2.02 9.67 3.91
N ASP A 12 -1.68 9.48 2.63
CA ASP A 12 -2.30 8.50 1.73
C ASP A 12 -1.40 7.26 1.63
N ASN A 13 -1.90 6.13 2.11
CA ASN A 13 -1.11 4.91 2.32
C ASN A 13 -0.95 4.03 1.07
N HIS A 14 -1.59 4.37 -0.05
CA HIS A 14 -1.51 3.56 -1.26
C HIS A 14 -1.81 4.38 -2.52
N VAL A 15 -0.76 4.70 -3.26
CA VAL A 15 -0.84 5.55 -4.45
C VAL A 15 0.07 5.02 -5.57
N HIS A 16 -0.46 4.93 -6.79
CA HIS A 16 0.30 4.60 -7.99
C HIS A 16 0.41 5.81 -8.91
N VAL A 17 1.64 6.21 -9.24
CA VAL A 17 1.91 7.29 -10.21
C VAL A 17 2.35 6.74 -11.56
N ASP A 18 2.11 7.48 -12.63
CA ASP A 18 2.50 7.07 -13.98
C ASP A 18 2.72 8.29 -14.88
N GLY A 19 3.96 8.64 -15.13
CA GLY A 19 4.29 9.77 -16.01
C GLY A 19 4.01 9.55 -17.49
N LYS A 20 3.71 8.31 -17.93
CA LYS A 20 3.39 8.00 -19.33
C LYS A 20 1.89 8.05 -19.63
N ARG A 21 1.05 7.67 -18.68
CA ARG A 21 -0.40 7.54 -18.85
C ARG A 21 -1.20 8.53 -18.02
N GLY A 22 -0.57 9.10 -17.00
CA GLY A 22 -1.16 9.98 -16.02
C GLY A 22 -0.56 11.39 -16.00
N TYR A 23 -0.70 12.03 -14.85
CA TYR A 23 -0.12 13.35 -14.59
C TYR A 23 1.36 13.31 -14.24
N GLY A 24 1.87 12.14 -13.80
CA GLY A 24 3.21 11.97 -13.29
C GLY A 24 3.39 12.44 -11.84
N ALA A 25 4.48 11.99 -11.24
CA ALA A 25 4.76 12.09 -9.82
C ALA A 25 4.69 13.52 -9.26
N GLU A 26 5.36 14.48 -9.89
CA GLU A 26 5.38 15.88 -9.45
C GLU A 26 3.97 16.49 -9.39
N LYS A 27 3.18 16.33 -10.46
CA LYS A 27 1.84 16.93 -10.53
C LYS A 27 0.86 16.25 -9.57
N VAL A 28 0.93 14.93 -9.42
CA VAL A 28 0.12 14.18 -8.46
C VAL A 28 0.42 14.66 -7.04
N ALA A 29 1.69 14.77 -6.65
CA ALA A 29 2.10 15.25 -5.33
C ALA A 29 1.64 16.69 -5.07
N ARG A 30 1.75 17.61 -6.06
CA ARG A 30 1.22 18.97 -5.93
C ARG A 30 -0.30 19.02 -5.75
N ILE A 31 -1.04 18.18 -6.48
CA ILE A 31 -2.51 18.08 -6.35
C ILE A 31 -2.88 17.59 -4.95
N PHE A 32 -2.16 16.59 -4.43
CA PHE A 32 -2.38 16.05 -3.10
C PHE A 32 -2.08 17.09 -2.01
N LYS A 33 -0.92 17.74 -2.08
CA LYS A 33 -0.53 18.84 -1.19
C LYS A 33 -1.56 19.95 -1.15
N ASN A 34 -2.01 20.43 -2.33
CA ASN A 34 -3.00 21.50 -2.44
C ASN A 34 -4.38 21.11 -1.85
N ALA A 35 -4.65 19.82 -1.70
CA ALA A 35 -5.85 19.31 -1.01
C ALA A 35 -5.68 19.21 0.51
N GLY A 36 -4.47 19.43 1.04
CA GLY A 36 -4.13 19.34 2.47
C GLY A 36 -3.36 18.07 2.84
N GLY A 37 -2.91 17.27 1.85
CA GLY A 37 -2.08 16.09 2.11
C GLY A 37 -0.62 16.45 2.43
N LYS A 38 0.03 15.62 3.23
CA LYS A 38 1.41 15.81 3.71
C LYS A 38 2.33 14.65 3.34
N THR A 39 1.84 13.42 3.35
CA THR A 39 2.66 12.22 3.14
C THR A 39 2.03 11.28 2.11
N LEU A 40 2.83 10.80 1.18
CA LEU A 40 2.44 9.79 0.19
C LEU A 40 3.27 8.52 0.39
N ILE A 41 2.59 7.39 0.43
CA ILE A 41 3.21 6.07 0.29
C ILE A 41 2.92 5.58 -1.13
N LEU A 42 3.97 5.57 -1.95
CA LEU A 42 3.88 5.17 -3.35
C LEU A 42 4.20 3.69 -3.51
N LEU A 43 3.53 3.02 -4.44
CA LEU A 43 3.81 1.64 -4.82
C LEU A 43 4.08 1.54 -6.32
N ASN A 44 4.99 0.64 -6.71
CA ASN A 44 5.21 0.40 -8.13
C ASN A 44 3.98 -0.27 -8.77
N LYS A 45 3.67 0.15 -9.99
CA LYS A 45 2.59 -0.45 -10.78
C LYS A 45 3.06 -1.77 -11.40
N PRO A 46 2.18 -2.75 -11.62
CA PRO A 46 2.49 -3.90 -12.44
C PRO A 46 2.79 -3.48 -13.89
N SER A 47 3.75 -4.15 -14.52
CA SER A 47 4.14 -3.87 -15.89
C SER A 47 3.20 -4.49 -16.92
N PHE A 48 2.69 -5.67 -16.61
CA PHE A 48 1.98 -6.56 -17.53
C PHE A 48 2.81 -6.97 -18.76
N THR A 49 4.13 -6.77 -18.72
CA THR A 49 5.03 -7.07 -19.85
C THR A 49 5.99 -8.22 -19.56
N GLY A 50 6.13 -8.60 -18.29
CA GLY A 50 7.13 -9.55 -17.80
C GLY A 50 8.41 -8.86 -17.31
N ASP A 51 8.50 -7.54 -17.40
CA ASP A 51 9.53 -6.75 -16.72
C ASP A 51 9.09 -6.50 -15.28
N LEU A 52 9.66 -7.25 -14.34
CA LEU A 52 9.27 -7.19 -12.92
C LEU A 52 10.06 -6.15 -12.13
N THR A 53 11.22 -5.71 -12.61
CA THR A 53 12.11 -4.78 -11.89
C THR A 53 12.02 -3.33 -12.40
N GLY A 54 11.83 -3.13 -13.70
CA GLY A 54 11.71 -1.81 -14.29
C GLY A 54 10.65 -0.90 -13.62
N PRO A 55 9.47 -1.40 -13.21
CA PRO A 55 8.51 -0.63 -12.43
C PRO A 55 9.04 -0.16 -11.07
N MET A 56 9.90 -0.94 -10.40
CA MET A 56 10.52 -0.54 -9.13
C MET A 56 11.52 0.61 -9.35
N ASP A 57 12.32 0.53 -10.42
CA ASP A 57 13.24 1.63 -10.80
C ASP A 57 12.49 2.90 -11.21
N MET A 58 11.31 2.76 -11.81
CA MET A 58 10.46 3.91 -12.11
C MET A 58 9.93 4.56 -10.84
N LEU A 59 9.48 3.79 -9.87
CA LEU A 59 9.02 4.29 -8.57
C LEU A 59 10.13 5.09 -7.86
N ILE A 60 11.37 4.60 -7.85
CA ILE A 60 12.50 5.32 -7.28
C ILE A 60 12.66 6.70 -7.93
N ARG A 61 12.67 6.76 -9.26
CA ARG A 61 12.77 8.04 -9.99
C ARG A 61 11.60 8.98 -9.69
N ASP A 62 10.39 8.43 -9.52
CA ASP A 62 9.20 9.20 -9.17
C ASP A 62 9.32 9.79 -7.76
N ILE A 63 9.77 9.02 -6.78
CA ILE A 63 10.02 9.49 -5.41
C ILE A 63 11.11 10.57 -5.40
N GLU A 64 12.24 10.34 -6.04
CA GLU A 64 13.34 11.31 -6.16
C GLU A 64 12.88 12.62 -6.84
N THR A 65 11.99 12.51 -7.84
CA THR A 65 11.40 13.67 -8.51
C THR A 65 10.52 14.50 -7.56
N ILE A 66 9.66 13.84 -6.76
CA ILE A 66 8.82 14.53 -5.77
C ILE A 66 9.70 15.19 -4.72
N ARG A 67 10.64 14.46 -4.12
CA ARG A 67 11.55 14.96 -3.08
C ARG A 67 12.34 16.19 -3.55
N LYS A 68 12.71 16.22 -4.81
CA LYS A 68 13.46 17.36 -5.40
C LYS A 68 12.61 18.56 -5.75
N LYS A 69 11.33 18.36 -6.14
CA LYS A 69 10.53 19.40 -6.80
C LYS A 69 9.30 19.86 -6.02
N VAL A 70 8.92 19.18 -4.97
CA VAL A 70 7.68 19.46 -4.23
C VAL A 70 7.97 19.60 -2.76
N ASP A 71 8.28 20.80 -2.31
CA ASP A 71 8.52 21.10 -0.91
C ASP A 71 7.27 20.83 -0.04
N GLY A 72 7.47 20.47 1.24
CA GLY A 72 6.40 20.25 2.24
C GLY A 72 5.52 19.05 1.91
N ILE A 73 6.08 18.04 1.22
CA ILE A 73 5.53 16.70 1.06
C ILE A 73 6.63 15.71 1.44
N GLN A 74 6.32 14.80 2.34
CA GLN A 74 7.12 13.61 2.57
C GLN A 74 6.64 12.51 1.62
N VAL A 75 7.57 11.76 1.05
CA VAL A 75 7.25 10.65 0.17
C VAL A 75 8.13 9.45 0.44
N TYR A 76 7.49 8.31 0.55
CA TYR A 76 8.08 7.00 0.78
C TYR A 76 7.54 6.01 -0.24
N GLY A 77 8.18 4.84 -0.34
CA GLY A 77 7.77 3.82 -1.30
C GLY A 77 7.80 2.40 -0.74
N LEU A 78 6.95 1.55 -1.34
CA LEU A 78 7.04 0.11 -1.24
C LEU A 78 7.31 -0.47 -2.62
N VAL A 79 8.16 -1.49 -2.68
CA VAL A 79 8.50 -2.19 -3.92
C VAL A 79 8.16 -3.66 -3.81
N GLY A 80 7.60 -4.24 -4.89
CA GLY A 80 7.20 -5.63 -4.88
C GLY A 80 6.70 -6.11 -6.23
N VAL A 81 6.25 -7.36 -6.27
CA VAL A 81 5.67 -7.98 -7.46
C VAL A 81 4.18 -8.24 -7.23
N HIS A 82 3.36 -7.44 -7.87
CA HIS A 82 1.91 -7.55 -7.78
C HIS A 82 1.43 -8.93 -8.31
N PRO A 83 0.50 -9.63 -7.66
CA PRO A 83 0.07 -10.98 -8.06
C PRO A 83 -0.51 -11.08 -9.48
N CYS A 84 -0.99 -10.01 -10.07
CA CYS A 84 -1.41 -10.01 -11.48
C CYS A 84 -0.27 -10.27 -12.46
N GLU A 85 1.00 -10.06 -12.09
CA GLU A 85 2.13 -10.44 -12.94
C GLU A 85 2.24 -11.97 -13.06
N ILE A 86 1.94 -12.71 -11.98
CA ILE A 86 1.89 -14.17 -11.99
C ILE A 86 0.83 -14.65 -12.99
N THR A 87 -0.40 -14.14 -12.86
CA THR A 87 -1.51 -14.53 -13.75
C THR A 87 -1.25 -14.13 -15.20
N THR A 88 -0.68 -12.95 -15.43
CA THR A 88 -0.28 -12.50 -16.78
C THR A 88 0.76 -13.40 -17.41
N MET A 89 1.75 -13.88 -16.66
CA MET A 89 2.76 -14.81 -17.16
C MET A 89 2.17 -16.20 -17.45
N VAL A 90 1.24 -16.67 -16.63
CA VAL A 90 0.48 -17.91 -16.88
C VAL A 90 -0.32 -17.81 -18.17
N GLU A 91 -1.06 -16.72 -18.38
CA GLU A 91 -1.82 -16.45 -19.61
C GLU A 91 -0.92 -16.42 -20.86
N ARG A 92 0.34 -16.05 -20.69
CA ARG A 92 1.37 -16.09 -21.76
C ARG A 92 2.05 -17.44 -21.93
N GLY A 93 1.55 -18.48 -21.26
CA GLY A 93 2.05 -19.85 -21.40
C GLY A 93 3.38 -20.12 -20.73
N LYS A 94 3.79 -19.31 -19.74
CA LYS A 94 4.99 -19.60 -18.95
C LYS A 94 4.71 -20.70 -17.92
N SER A 95 5.71 -21.56 -17.67
CA SER A 95 5.58 -22.60 -16.64
C SER A 95 5.61 -21.97 -15.24
N LEU A 96 5.01 -22.64 -14.25
CA LEU A 96 4.95 -22.16 -12.87
C LEU A 96 6.36 -22.08 -12.25
N GLU A 97 7.26 -23.00 -12.60
CA GLU A 97 8.65 -23.00 -12.16
C GLU A 97 9.37 -21.75 -12.65
N TYR A 98 9.23 -21.44 -13.96
CA TYR A 98 9.81 -20.23 -14.54
C TYR A 98 9.27 -18.97 -13.87
N ILE A 99 7.95 -18.90 -13.63
CA ILE A 99 7.30 -17.76 -12.98
C ILE A 99 7.84 -17.60 -11.56
N LYS A 100 7.90 -18.69 -10.78
CA LYS A 100 8.43 -18.69 -9.42
C LYS A 100 9.86 -18.13 -9.38
N GLU A 101 10.74 -18.65 -10.24
CA GLU A 101 12.13 -18.21 -10.34
C GLU A 101 12.21 -16.70 -10.62
N LYS A 102 11.50 -16.20 -11.62
CA LYS A 102 11.51 -14.78 -12.01
C LYS A 102 10.94 -13.86 -10.94
N VAL A 103 9.90 -14.28 -10.26
CA VAL A 103 9.32 -13.48 -9.17
C VAL A 103 10.25 -13.45 -7.95
N ILE A 104 10.89 -14.58 -7.60
CA ILE A 104 11.89 -14.62 -6.52
C ILE A 104 13.11 -13.73 -6.86
N GLU A 105 13.62 -13.77 -8.09
CA GLU A 105 14.70 -12.86 -8.53
C GLU A 105 14.30 -11.39 -8.35
N ALA A 106 13.09 -11.03 -8.75
CA ALA A 106 12.58 -9.65 -8.61
C ALA A 106 12.33 -9.24 -7.15
N LEU A 107 11.88 -10.16 -6.29
CA LEU A 107 11.71 -9.90 -4.85
C LEU A 107 13.07 -9.74 -4.14
N ASN A 108 14.09 -10.49 -4.55
CA ASN A 108 15.46 -10.27 -4.07
C ASN A 108 16.02 -8.93 -4.52
N TYR A 109 15.67 -8.47 -5.71
CA TYR A 109 15.97 -7.11 -6.15
C TYR A 109 15.25 -6.07 -5.30
N ALA A 110 13.96 -6.27 -5.02
CA ALA A 110 13.19 -5.40 -4.12
C ALA A 110 13.83 -5.33 -2.72
N LYS A 111 14.25 -6.49 -2.15
CA LYS A 111 15.00 -6.54 -0.88
C LYS A 111 16.21 -5.62 -0.90
N LYS A 112 17.07 -5.77 -1.90
CA LYS A 112 18.25 -4.94 -2.07
C LYS A 112 17.92 -3.45 -2.14
N LEU A 113 16.89 -3.07 -2.90
CA LEU A 113 16.47 -1.67 -3.01
C LEU A 113 16.03 -1.09 -1.66
N VAL A 114 15.26 -1.84 -0.85
CA VAL A 114 14.83 -1.40 0.49
C VAL A 114 16.02 -1.26 1.43
N GLU A 115 17.03 -2.13 1.34
CA GLU A 115 18.27 -2.02 2.13
C GLU A 115 19.13 -0.81 1.72
N GLU A 116 19.09 -0.39 0.45
CA GLU A 116 19.93 0.69 -0.10
C GLU A 116 19.28 2.08 -0.07
N LYS A 117 17.95 2.16 -0.05
CA LYS A 117 17.20 3.41 -0.21
C LYS A 117 16.35 3.70 1.01
N GLU A 118 16.75 4.63 1.86
CA GLU A 118 16.06 5.03 3.11
C GLU A 118 14.58 5.39 2.94
N PHE A 119 14.18 5.85 1.73
CA PHE A 119 12.80 6.19 1.44
C PHE A 119 11.95 5.00 0.99
N LEU A 120 12.53 3.82 0.79
CA LEU A 120 11.80 2.58 0.60
C LEU A 120 11.60 1.91 1.96
N VAL A 121 10.36 1.85 2.41
CA VAL A 121 9.99 1.52 3.78
C VAL A 121 9.29 0.16 3.91
N GLY A 122 9.21 -0.59 2.81
CA GLY A 122 8.57 -1.91 2.85
C GLY A 122 8.52 -2.63 1.52
N ILE A 123 8.04 -3.87 1.61
CA ILE A 123 7.74 -4.74 0.48
C ILE A 123 6.25 -4.65 0.15
N GLY A 124 5.92 -4.38 -1.11
CA GLY A 124 4.54 -4.26 -1.57
C GLY A 124 4.44 -3.61 -2.96
N GLU A 125 3.42 -3.87 -3.63
CA GLU A 125 2.26 -4.71 -3.36
C GLU A 125 2.58 -6.15 -3.73
N VAL A 126 2.39 -7.09 -2.82
CA VAL A 126 2.57 -8.54 -3.03
C VAL A 126 1.30 -9.26 -2.58
N GLY A 127 1.15 -10.55 -2.87
CA GLY A 127 0.01 -11.29 -2.35
C GLY A 127 -0.63 -12.27 -3.30
N ARG A 128 -1.97 -12.26 -3.34
CA ARG A 128 -2.79 -13.26 -4.04
C ARG A 128 -3.74 -12.60 -5.03
N PRO A 129 -4.09 -13.28 -6.14
CA PRO A 129 -5.16 -12.81 -7.02
C PRO A 129 -6.49 -12.66 -6.26
N HIS A 130 -7.21 -11.56 -6.46
CA HIS A 130 -8.52 -11.32 -5.86
C HIS A 130 -9.68 -11.97 -6.66
N PHE A 131 -9.35 -12.72 -7.71
CA PHE A 131 -10.28 -13.46 -8.56
C PHE A 131 -9.90 -14.93 -8.65
N LYS A 132 -10.83 -15.75 -9.14
CA LYS A 132 -10.64 -17.20 -9.21
C LYS A 132 -9.52 -17.57 -10.20
N VAL A 133 -8.57 -18.34 -9.73
CA VAL A 133 -7.47 -18.94 -10.51
C VAL A 133 -7.44 -20.47 -10.28
N SER A 134 -6.56 -21.18 -10.99
CA SER A 134 -6.31 -22.59 -10.72
C SER A 134 -5.68 -22.80 -9.34
N GLU A 135 -5.84 -24.00 -8.77
CA GLU A 135 -5.26 -24.35 -7.48
C GLU A 135 -3.73 -24.22 -7.48
N ASP A 136 -3.08 -24.57 -8.58
CA ASP A 136 -1.62 -24.45 -8.70
C ASP A 136 -1.14 -22.99 -8.71
N VAL A 137 -1.86 -22.09 -9.38
CA VAL A 137 -1.57 -20.65 -9.36
C VAL A 137 -1.81 -20.06 -7.97
N TRP A 138 -2.87 -20.50 -7.29
CA TRP A 138 -3.16 -20.09 -5.93
C TRP A 138 -2.06 -20.52 -4.96
N ARG A 139 -1.61 -21.78 -5.06
CA ARG A 139 -0.51 -22.33 -4.25
C ARG A 139 0.78 -21.55 -4.49
N LEU A 140 1.14 -21.31 -5.77
CA LEU A 140 2.32 -20.52 -6.12
C LEU A 140 2.24 -19.10 -5.53
N SER A 141 1.07 -18.46 -5.60
CA SER A 141 0.88 -17.12 -5.03
C SER A 141 1.10 -17.10 -3.51
N ASN A 142 0.65 -18.14 -2.80
CA ASN A 142 0.88 -18.28 -1.37
C ASN A 142 2.36 -18.55 -1.03
N GLU A 143 3.06 -19.37 -1.81
CA GLU A 143 4.51 -19.59 -1.66
C GLU A 143 5.29 -18.28 -1.83
N ILE A 144 4.95 -17.49 -2.85
CA ILE A 144 5.56 -16.19 -3.11
C ILE A 144 5.25 -15.18 -2.00
N LEU A 145 4.00 -15.16 -1.51
CA LEU A 145 3.61 -14.31 -0.39
C LEU A 145 4.40 -14.67 0.88
N LEU A 146 4.55 -15.96 1.17
CA LEU A 146 5.34 -16.42 2.32
C LEU A 146 6.81 -16.01 2.19
N TYR A 147 7.40 -16.16 1.01
CA TYR A 147 8.76 -15.69 0.73
C TYR A 147 8.89 -14.17 0.89
N SER A 148 7.88 -13.40 0.47
CA SER A 148 7.86 -11.95 0.69
C SER A 148 7.81 -11.58 2.17
N MET A 149 7.10 -12.37 2.99
CA MET A 149 7.09 -12.21 4.45
C MET A 149 8.45 -12.53 5.08
N GLU A 150 9.17 -13.55 4.58
CA GLU A 150 10.55 -13.85 5.01
C GLU A 150 11.49 -12.67 4.72
N ILE A 151 11.41 -12.10 3.51
CA ILE A 151 12.18 -10.89 3.16
C ILE A 151 11.85 -9.73 4.11
N ALA A 152 10.56 -9.42 4.32
CA ALA A 152 10.16 -8.33 5.19
C ALA A 152 10.65 -8.52 6.64
N LYS A 153 10.62 -9.75 7.15
CA LYS A 153 11.18 -10.13 8.46
C LYS A 153 12.69 -9.94 8.51
N ASP A 154 13.42 -10.37 7.47
CA ASP A 154 14.88 -10.29 7.43
C ASP A 154 15.41 -8.86 7.46
N ILE A 155 14.76 -7.95 6.74
CA ILE A 155 15.12 -6.52 6.69
C ILE A 155 14.37 -5.66 7.71
N GLY A 156 13.43 -6.24 8.46
CA GLY A 156 12.68 -5.52 9.51
C GLY A 156 11.70 -4.47 9.01
N CYS A 157 11.20 -4.59 7.79
CA CYS A 157 10.30 -3.61 7.15
C CYS A 157 8.82 -4.03 7.16
N ALA A 158 7.94 -3.13 6.71
CA ALA A 158 6.53 -3.44 6.50
C ALA A 158 6.30 -4.27 5.24
N LEU A 159 5.16 -4.99 5.20
CA LEU A 159 4.72 -5.74 4.02
C LEU A 159 3.25 -5.42 3.73
N GLN A 160 2.94 -4.99 2.51
CA GLN A 160 1.57 -4.68 2.10
C GLN A 160 1.03 -5.74 1.14
N ILE A 161 -0.14 -6.30 1.53
CA ILE A 161 -0.76 -7.43 0.85
C ILE A 161 -1.96 -7.00 0.01
N HIS A 162 -1.89 -7.32 -1.30
CA HIS A 162 -3.02 -7.45 -2.19
C HIS A 162 -3.68 -8.83 -2.04
N GLY A 163 -4.99 -8.90 -2.14
CA GLY A 163 -5.69 -10.17 -2.09
C GLY A 163 -7.21 -9.99 -2.17
N GLU A 164 -7.90 -11.09 -2.00
CA GLU A 164 -9.34 -11.16 -1.97
C GLU A 164 -9.96 -10.24 -0.89
N SER A 165 -11.28 -10.09 -0.92
CA SER A 165 -12.01 -9.27 0.06
C SER A 165 -11.68 -9.69 1.48
N ALA A 166 -11.44 -8.71 2.35
CA ALA A 166 -11.07 -8.96 3.73
C ALA A 166 -12.18 -9.70 4.50
N SER A 167 -11.78 -10.71 5.24
CA SER A 167 -12.62 -11.50 6.13
C SER A 167 -11.85 -11.86 7.39
N GLU A 168 -12.55 -12.25 8.44
CA GLU A 168 -11.91 -12.71 9.68
C GLU A 168 -10.97 -13.89 9.44
N GLU A 169 -11.37 -14.83 8.57
CA GLU A 169 -10.55 -15.99 8.22
C GLU A 169 -9.26 -15.58 7.51
N GLN A 170 -9.33 -14.63 6.59
CA GLN A 170 -8.15 -14.11 5.89
C GLN A 170 -7.17 -13.41 6.84
N PHE A 171 -7.65 -12.60 7.79
CA PHE A 171 -6.79 -11.98 8.78
C PHE A 171 -6.09 -13.02 9.67
N ARG A 172 -6.82 -14.07 10.07
CA ARG A 172 -6.24 -15.18 10.81
C ARG A 172 -5.15 -15.89 10.01
N GLU A 173 -5.42 -16.22 8.75
CA GLU A 173 -4.48 -16.85 7.83
C GLU A 173 -3.21 -16.02 7.67
N PHE A 174 -3.32 -14.73 7.36
CA PHE A 174 -2.15 -13.85 7.21
C PHE A 174 -1.34 -13.72 8.50
N ARG A 175 -1.99 -13.66 9.66
CA ARG A 175 -1.29 -13.72 10.96
C ARG A 175 -0.50 -15.02 11.09
N ASP A 176 -1.12 -16.16 10.76
CA ASP A 176 -0.50 -17.47 10.93
C ASP A 176 0.67 -17.64 9.94
N MET A 177 0.53 -17.17 8.71
CA MET A 177 1.63 -17.10 7.73
C MET A 177 2.78 -16.23 8.25
N ALA A 178 2.50 -15.02 8.72
CA ALA A 178 3.52 -14.13 9.25
C ALA A 178 4.28 -14.77 10.44
N ARG A 179 3.54 -15.37 11.37
CA ARG A 179 4.13 -16.07 12.52
C ARG A 179 4.98 -17.27 12.12
N SER A 180 4.61 -18.00 11.08
CA SER A 180 5.36 -19.18 10.62
C SER A 180 6.78 -18.83 10.16
N VAL A 181 7.00 -17.59 9.74
CA VAL A 181 8.32 -17.05 9.34
C VAL A 181 8.91 -16.07 10.37
N ASN A 182 8.31 -15.96 11.55
CA ASN A 182 8.70 -15.03 12.62
C ASN A 182 8.61 -13.55 12.22
N LEU A 183 7.76 -13.18 11.25
CA LEU A 183 7.41 -11.80 10.98
C LEU A 183 6.38 -11.32 12.01
N ASN A 184 6.60 -10.14 12.60
CA ASN A 184 5.60 -9.53 13.46
C ASN A 184 4.34 -9.18 12.64
N PRO A 185 3.14 -9.75 12.97
CA PRO A 185 1.90 -9.46 12.25
C PRO A 185 1.57 -7.95 12.16
N GLU A 186 2.00 -7.14 13.14
CA GLU A 186 1.81 -5.68 13.12
C GLU A 186 2.60 -4.96 12.02
N LYS A 187 3.51 -5.63 11.32
CA LYS A 187 4.20 -5.13 10.13
C LYS A 187 3.52 -5.54 8.82
N VAL A 188 2.46 -6.36 8.91
CA VAL A 188 1.68 -6.80 7.76
C VAL A 188 0.46 -5.90 7.58
N ILE A 189 0.34 -5.32 6.39
CA ILE A 189 -0.77 -4.44 6.02
C ILE A 189 -1.65 -5.18 5.02
N LYS A 190 -2.93 -5.35 5.34
CA LYS A 190 -3.91 -5.77 4.34
C LYS A 190 -4.52 -4.53 3.70
N HIS A 191 -4.24 -4.35 2.43
CA HIS A 191 -4.81 -3.31 1.59
C HIS A 191 -6.28 -3.61 1.26
N HIS A 192 -7.09 -2.57 1.09
CA HIS A 192 -8.51 -2.64 0.69
C HIS A 192 -9.38 -3.46 1.65
N CYS A 193 -9.33 -3.15 2.96
CA CYS A 193 -9.95 -3.95 4.03
C CYS A 193 -11.46 -3.74 4.25
N GLY A 194 -12.15 -2.89 3.47
CA GLY A 194 -13.52 -2.52 3.85
C GLY A 194 -13.53 -1.79 5.21
N ASP A 195 -14.41 -2.20 6.13
CA ASP A 195 -14.50 -1.67 7.50
C ASP A 195 -14.08 -2.69 8.59
N ASN A 196 -13.28 -3.69 8.21
CA ASN A 196 -12.85 -4.81 9.06
C ASN A 196 -11.67 -4.43 9.98
N VAL A 197 -11.81 -3.32 10.72
CA VAL A 197 -10.74 -2.83 11.61
C VAL A 197 -10.59 -3.67 12.87
N LEU A 198 -11.70 -4.19 13.43
CA LEU A 198 -11.67 -5.02 14.64
C LEU A 198 -11.04 -6.38 14.38
N GLU A 199 -11.29 -6.96 13.23
CA GLU A 199 -10.67 -8.19 12.77
C GLU A 199 -9.16 -8.00 12.58
N GLY A 200 -8.75 -6.91 11.93
CA GLY A 200 -7.34 -6.53 11.83
C GLY A 200 -6.68 -6.39 13.19
N GLU A 201 -7.33 -5.72 14.13
CA GLU A 201 -6.85 -5.51 15.50
C GLU A 201 -6.72 -6.85 16.26
N LYS A 202 -7.76 -7.70 16.20
CA LYS A 202 -7.79 -9.04 16.82
C LYS A 202 -6.63 -9.93 16.38
N TYR A 203 -6.25 -9.87 15.10
CA TYR A 203 -5.20 -10.72 14.55
C TYR A 203 -3.84 -10.02 14.42
N GLY A 204 -3.75 -8.74 14.78
CA GLY A 204 -2.52 -7.96 14.73
C GLY A 204 -2.15 -7.47 13.32
N ILE A 205 -2.92 -7.84 12.28
CA ILE A 205 -2.72 -7.33 10.91
C ILE A 205 -3.20 -5.88 10.83
N PHE A 206 -2.51 -5.04 10.09
CA PHE A 206 -2.86 -3.63 9.98
C PHE A 206 -3.82 -3.40 8.80
N PRO A 207 -5.07 -2.92 9.05
CA PRO A 207 -5.98 -2.61 7.97
C PRO A 207 -5.59 -1.31 7.26
N SER A 208 -5.59 -1.33 5.91
CA SER A 208 -5.59 -0.12 5.09
C SER A 208 -6.97 0.04 4.45
N ILE A 209 -7.60 1.19 4.68
CA ILE A 209 -9.03 1.42 4.39
C ILE A 209 -9.18 2.43 3.27
N ILE A 210 -9.89 2.05 2.22
CA ILE A 210 -10.26 2.96 1.14
C ILE A 210 -11.05 4.16 1.68
N ALA A 211 -10.64 5.38 1.36
CA ALA A 211 -11.20 6.64 1.82
C ALA A 211 -12.61 6.93 1.26
N SER A 212 -13.49 5.91 1.22
CA SER A 212 -14.87 5.94 0.76
C SER A 212 -15.85 5.71 1.93
N LYS A 213 -17.02 5.14 1.69
CA LYS A 213 -18.00 4.86 2.77
C LYS A 213 -17.46 3.99 3.91
N PRO A 214 -16.70 2.90 3.63
CA PRO A 214 -16.17 2.01 4.68
C PRO A 214 -15.38 2.72 5.77
N VAL A 215 -14.59 3.75 5.44
CA VAL A 215 -13.77 4.45 6.44
C VAL A 215 -14.58 5.14 7.52
N VAL A 216 -15.82 5.53 7.21
CA VAL A 216 -16.74 6.14 8.19
C VAL A 216 -17.14 5.11 9.26
N GLU A 217 -17.48 3.91 8.83
CA GLU A 217 -17.85 2.83 9.75
C GLU A 217 -16.62 2.27 10.49
N ALA A 218 -15.47 2.17 9.81
CA ALA A 218 -14.21 1.80 10.43
C ALA A 218 -13.84 2.75 11.58
N ALA A 219 -13.86 4.07 11.33
CA ALA A 219 -13.47 5.08 12.31
C ALA A 219 -14.40 5.14 13.56
N LYS A 220 -15.64 4.67 13.45
CA LYS A 220 -16.56 4.52 14.60
C LYS A 220 -16.20 3.31 15.47
N LYS A 221 -15.51 2.30 14.92
CA LYS A 221 -15.19 1.05 15.59
C LYS A 221 -13.81 1.10 16.26
N SER A 222 -12.79 1.57 15.53
CA SER A 222 -11.40 1.68 15.98
C SER A 222 -10.65 2.70 15.12
N LEU A 223 -9.58 3.27 15.67
CA LEU A 223 -8.66 4.17 14.95
C LEU A 223 -7.34 3.45 14.56
N ARG A 224 -7.25 2.14 14.79
CA ARG A 224 -6.08 1.34 14.40
C ARG A 224 -6.17 0.91 12.93
N PHE A 225 -6.07 1.88 12.04
CA PHE A 225 -5.98 1.66 10.59
C PHE A 225 -5.19 2.80 9.92
N VAL A 226 -4.81 2.61 8.68
CA VAL A 226 -4.30 3.65 7.79
C VAL A 226 -5.30 3.88 6.66
N MET A 227 -5.30 5.08 6.07
CA MET A 227 -6.26 5.47 5.04
C MET A 227 -5.60 5.55 3.68
N GLU A 228 -6.30 5.10 2.64
CA GLU A 228 -5.76 5.05 1.28
C GLU A 228 -6.77 5.48 0.22
N THR A 229 -6.25 5.92 -0.93
CA THR A 229 -7.07 6.12 -2.13
C THR A 229 -7.03 4.95 -3.08
N ASP A 230 -5.96 4.17 -3.09
CA ASP A 230 -5.62 3.28 -4.19
C ASP A 230 -5.67 4.05 -5.54
N TYR A 231 -5.14 5.27 -5.52
CA TYR A 231 -5.14 6.13 -6.70
C TYR A 231 -4.28 5.53 -7.81
N ILE A 232 -4.89 5.41 -8.98
CA ILE A 232 -4.19 4.97 -10.20
C ILE A 232 -4.09 6.17 -11.13
N ASP A 233 -2.87 6.63 -11.38
CA ASP A 233 -2.57 7.74 -12.29
C ASP A 233 -2.68 7.29 -13.76
N ASP A 234 -3.91 7.23 -14.26
CA ASP A 234 -4.21 6.89 -15.66
C ASP A 234 -5.36 7.80 -16.17
N LEU A 235 -5.02 8.76 -17.03
CA LEU A 235 -6.00 9.71 -17.58
C LEU A 235 -7.05 9.06 -18.48
N ARG A 236 -6.85 7.83 -18.94
CA ARG A 236 -7.84 7.07 -19.72
C ARG A 236 -8.88 6.39 -18.82
N ARG A 237 -8.59 6.27 -17.53
CA ARG A 237 -9.45 5.67 -16.51
C ARG A 237 -9.54 6.57 -15.28
N PRO A 238 -9.97 7.84 -15.43
CA PRO A 238 -10.03 8.78 -14.33
C PRO A 238 -10.98 8.23 -13.24
N GLY A 239 -10.49 8.13 -12.02
CA GLY A 239 -11.25 7.57 -10.89
C GLY A 239 -11.44 6.06 -10.95
N ALA A 240 -10.48 5.31 -11.52
CA ALA A 240 -10.50 3.84 -11.55
C ALA A 240 -10.73 3.23 -10.15
N VAL A 241 -10.21 3.85 -9.11
CA VAL A 241 -10.58 3.64 -7.71
C VAL A 241 -11.00 4.98 -7.10
N LEU A 242 -10.12 5.71 -6.42
CA LEU A 242 -10.43 7.05 -5.90
C LEU A 242 -9.47 8.12 -6.44
N GLY A 243 -9.92 9.37 -6.48
CA GLY A 243 -9.07 10.49 -6.86
C GLY A 243 -8.10 10.86 -5.74
N ILE A 244 -6.89 11.29 -6.11
CA ILE A 244 -5.78 11.64 -5.18
C ILE A 244 -6.15 12.67 -4.09
N LYS A 245 -7.19 13.46 -4.27
CA LYS A 245 -7.69 14.42 -3.26
C LYS A 245 -8.60 13.80 -2.21
N THR A 246 -8.90 12.49 -2.32
CA THR A 246 -9.99 11.90 -1.53
C THR A 246 -9.61 11.71 -0.07
N VAL A 247 -8.39 11.26 0.24
CA VAL A 247 -7.96 11.12 1.65
C VAL A 247 -8.04 12.45 2.40
N PRO A 248 -7.45 13.57 1.94
CA PRO A 248 -7.61 14.85 2.65
C PRO A 248 -9.06 15.30 2.80
N ARG A 249 -9.87 15.14 1.77
CA ARG A 249 -11.29 15.51 1.80
C ARG A 249 -12.10 14.64 2.74
N ARG A 250 -11.79 13.37 2.81
CA ARG A 250 -12.45 12.41 3.70
C ARG A 250 -12.10 12.69 5.16
N THR A 251 -10.83 12.94 5.45
CA THR A 251 -10.37 13.31 6.80
C THR A 251 -11.10 14.56 7.29
N ARG A 252 -11.15 15.62 6.47
CA ARG A 252 -11.92 16.83 6.79
C ARG A 252 -13.37 16.49 7.12
N LYS A 253 -14.02 15.66 6.30
CA LYS A 253 -15.42 15.28 6.51
C LYS A 253 -15.62 14.49 7.80
N LEU A 254 -14.71 13.58 8.16
CA LEU A 254 -14.78 12.83 9.42
C LEU A 254 -14.70 13.77 10.63
N LEU A 255 -13.82 14.78 10.58
CA LEU A 255 -13.71 15.83 11.61
C LEU A 255 -14.97 16.71 11.68
N GLU A 256 -15.46 17.20 10.53
CA GLU A 256 -16.69 18.03 10.45
C GLU A 256 -17.95 17.30 10.99
N MET A 257 -17.99 15.98 10.80
CA MET A 257 -19.08 15.11 11.30
C MET A 257 -18.88 14.72 12.78
N GLY A 258 -17.77 15.07 13.41
CA GLY A 258 -17.44 14.66 14.78
C GLY A 258 -17.25 13.15 14.95
N ILE A 259 -16.95 12.42 13.86
CA ILE A 259 -16.67 10.97 13.91
C ILE A 259 -15.27 10.73 14.49
N ILE A 260 -14.33 11.61 14.16
CA ILE A 260 -13.02 11.70 14.78
C ILE A 260 -12.77 13.13 15.25
N ASN A 261 -11.90 13.29 16.23
CA ASN A 261 -11.30 14.57 16.61
C ASN A 261 -9.88 14.69 16.02
N GLU A 262 -9.17 15.76 16.33
CA GLU A 262 -7.79 15.98 15.87
C GLU A 262 -6.85 14.85 16.32
N GLU A 263 -6.92 14.41 17.58
CA GLU A 263 -6.13 13.28 18.08
C GLU A 263 -6.39 12.01 17.28
N GLY A 264 -7.65 11.76 16.93
CA GLY A 264 -8.03 10.63 16.06
C GLY A 264 -7.46 10.76 14.66
N ALA A 265 -7.40 11.96 14.11
CA ALA A 265 -6.76 12.20 12.83
C ALA A 265 -5.23 11.99 12.90
N TYR A 266 -4.57 12.46 13.96
CA TYR A 266 -3.16 12.18 14.23
C TYR A 266 -2.90 10.67 14.37
N LYS A 267 -3.76 9.96 15.08
CA LYS A 267 -3.66 8.50 15.22
C LYS A 267 -3.64 7.80 13.88
N ILE A 268 -4.59 8.11 12.99
CA ILE A 268 -4.75 7.47 11.68
C ILE A 268 -3.59 7.83 10.75
N HIS A 269 -3.21 9.11 10.69
CA HIS A 269 -2.34 9.64 9.64
C HIS A 269 -0.87 9.77 10.04
N LYS A 270 -0.55 9.75 11.34
CA LYS A 270 0.81 9.84 11.87
C LYS A 270 1.19 8.60 12.66
N GLU A 271 0.66 8.43 13.86
CA GLU A 271 1.14 7.39 14.79
C GLU A 271 1.08 5.97 14.20
N ASN A 272 -0.03 5.64 13.53
CA ASN A 272 -0.17 4.34 12.89
C ASN A 272 0.83 4.16 11.74
N VAL A 273 1.05 5.21 10.96
CA VAL A 273 1.98 5.21 9.82
C VAL A 273 3.42 5.10 10.30
N GLU A 274 3.83 5.89 11.29
CA GLU A 274 5.15 5.84 11.91
C GLU A 274 5.45 4.46 12.50
N LYS A 275 4.48 3.90 13.25
CA LYS A 275 4.60 2.55 13.81
C LYS A 275 4.76 1.48 12.74
N LEU A 276 3.99 1.57 11.65
CA LEU A 276 4.04 0.61 10.55
C LEU A 276 5.40 0.61 9.86
N TYR A 277 5.84 1.79 9.46
CA TYR A 277 6.96 1.93 8.54
C TYR A 277 8.29 2.27 9.23
N ASN A 278 8.32 2.48 10.55
CA ASN A 278 9.48 2.93 11.31
C ASN A 278 10.06 4.25 10.76
N ILE A 279 9.20 5.21 10.46
CA ILE A 279 9.55 6.55 9.95
C ILE A 279 9.08 7.63 10.90
N GLU A 280 9.58 8.84 10.74
CA GLU A 280 9.10 10.05 11.43
C GLU A 280 8.38 10.94 10.42
N LEU A 281 7.19 11.40 10.79
CA LEU A 281 6.37 12.33 10.00
C LEU A 281 6.36 13.72 10.66
N GLU A 282 6.55 14.75 9.80
CA GLU A 282 6.50 16.16 10.21
C GLU A 282 5.07 16.62 10.53
#